data_d54c86932a9c5f8dd2dd8478e46d9dc9
#
_entry.id   d54c86932a9c5f8dd2dd8478e46d9dc9
#
_cell.length_a   1.000
_cell.length_b   1.000
_cell.length_c   1.000
_cell.angle_alpha   90.00
_cell.angle_beta   90.00
_cell.angle_gamma   90.00
#
_symmetry.space_group_name_H-M   'P 1'
#
loop_
_entity.id
_entity.type
_entity.pdbx_description
1 polymer ?
#
loop_
_entity_poly.entity_id
_entity_poly.type
_entity_poly.pdbx_seq_one_letter_code
_entity_poly.pdbx_strand_id
1 'polypeptide(L)'
;MSIRSVVGIVILVLIVLASFFYSRPESGTPNIPDDPKAHEALQLVQSHPARNAPTLEQAIDQYLRELEAKGTPFHKGKWQVGEEQPGVYAVRILIREKGFNQWIEREFAWRVMMKDQTIRVISLAAIHFMPFHELPPLPHQDQIS
;
A
#
# COMPACT_ATOMS: atom_id res chain seq x y z
N MET A 1 -14.34 -15.50 -45.66
CA MET A 1 -14.70 -14.53 -44.61
C MET A 1 -15.21 -13.27 -45.27
N SER A 2 -16.39 -12.82 -44.94
CA SER A 2 -16.89 -11.56 -45.50
C SER A 2 -16.20 -10.36 -44.83
N ILE A 3 -15.96 -9.29 -45.56
CA ILE A 3 -15.34 -8.03 -45.07
C ILE A 3 -16.06 -7.51 -43.79
N ARG A 4 -17.36 -7.75 -43.70
CA ARG A 4 -18.16 -7.38 -42.49
C ARG A 4 -17.73 -8.14 -41.23
N SER A 5 -17.33 -9.41 -41.34
CA SER A 5 -16.87 -10.20 -40.19
C SER A 5 -15.47 -9.77 -39.73
N VAL A 6 -14.60 -9.40 -40.66
CA VAL A 6 -13.25 -8.89 -40.31
C VAL A 6 -13.33 -7.53 -39.61
N VAL A 7 -14.19 -6.63 -40.07
CA VAL A 7 -14.40 -5.34 -39.44
C VAL A 7 -14.95 -5.49 -38.00
N GLY A 8 -15.89 -6.41 -37.79
CA GLY A 8 -16.44 -6.70 -36.46
C GLY A 8 -15.38 -7.20 -35.47
N ILE A 9 -14.48 -8.08 -35.91
CA ILE A 9 -13.41 -8.62 -35.07
C ILE A 9 -12.38 -7.53 -34.72
N VAL A 10 -12.01 -6.68 -35.66
CA VAL A 10 -11.07 -5.57 -35.43
C VAL A 10 -11.63 -4.56 -34.44
N ILE A 11 -12.90 -4.23 -34.53
CA ILE A 11 -13.57 -3.32 -33.59
C ILE A 11 -13.60 -3.94 -32.17
N LEU A 12 -13.90 -5.22 -32.06
CA LEU A 12 -13.97 -5.92 -30.78
C LEU A 12 -12.58 -6.01 -30.12
N VAL A 13 -11.54 -6.26 -30.89
CA VAL A 13 -10.15 -6.24 -30.40
C VAL A 13 -9.73 -4.84 -29.94
N LEU A 14 -10.10 -3.81 -30.67
CA LEU A 14 -9.82 -2.41 -30.29
C LEU A 14 -10.53 -2.01 -28.98
N ILE A 15 -11.77 -2.46 -28.79
CA ILE A 15 -12.53 -2.20 -27.57
C ILE A 15 -11.87 -2.91 -26.36
N VAL A 16 -11.44 -4.16 -26.53
CA VAL A 16 -10.75 -4.93 -25.48
C VAL A 16 -9.41 -4.29 -25.14
N LEU A 17 -8.62 -3.86 -26.13
CA LEU A 17 -7.36 -3.16 -25.92
C LEU A 17 -7.57 -1.80 -25.24
N ALA A 18 -8.58 -1.02 -25.64
CA ALA A 18 -8.93 0.24 -25.00
C ALA A 18 -9.33 0.03 -23.55
N SER A 19 -10.12 -1.00 -23.24
CA SER A 19 -10.49 -1.36 -21.86
C SER A 19 -9.28 -1.74 -21.02
N PHE A 20 -8.31 -2.43 -21.61
CA PHE A 20 -7.06 -2.80 -20.93
C PHE A 20 -6.17 -1.58 -20.64
N PHE A 21 -6.14 -0.60 -21.54
CA PHE A 21 -5.42 0.66 -21.32
C PHE A 21 -6.14 1.59 -20.34
N TYR A 22 -7.47 1.56 -20.31
CA TYR A 22 -8.26 2.36 -19.36
C TYR A 22 -8.23 1.81 -17.94
N SER A 23 -7.94 0.53 -17.76
CA SER A 23 -7.85 -0.14 -16.45
C SER A 23 -6.45 -0.12 -15.83
N ARG A 24 -5.48 0.62 -16.42
CA ARG A 24 -4.23 0.88 -15.73
C ARG A 24 -4.53 1.81 -14.57
N PRO A 25 -4.27 1.42 -13.32
CA PRO A 25 -4.28 2.37 -12.22
C PRO A 25 -3.24 3.43 -12.56
N GLU A 26 -3.69 4.64 -12.76
CA GLU A 26 -2.80 5.77 -12.97
C GLU A 26 -1.89 5.91 -11.74
N SER A 27 -0.61 5.61 -11.94
CA SER A 27 0.46 5.91 -11.01
C SER A 27 0.62 7.43 -10.94
N GLY A 28 -0.29 8.15 -10.30
CA GLY A 28 -0.17 9.56 -10.49
C GLY A 28 -0.55 10.47 -9.35
N THR A 29 -1.66 10.32 -8.73
CA THR A 29 -2.11 11.22 -7.66
C THR A 29 -2.15 10.52 -6.32
N PRO A 30 -1.64 11.15 -5.23
CA PRO A 30 -1.92 10.63 -3.90
C PRO A 30 -3.44 10.57 -3.75
N ASN A 31 -3.97 9.38 -3.53
CA ASN A 31 -5.39 9.20 -3.31
C ASN A 31 -5.69 9.47 -1.83
N ILE A 32 -5.54 10.74 -1.46
CA ILE A 32 -5.91 11.23 -0.14
C ILE A 32 -7.21 12.00 -0.38
N PRO A 33 -8.33 11.59 0.24
CA PRO A 33 -9.56 12.34 0.17
C PRO A 33 -9.35 13.79 0.60
N ASP A 34 -10.09 14.71 0.02
CA ASP A 34 -10.10 16.13 0.42
C ASP A 34 -10.88 16.29 1.76
N ASP A 35 -10.44 15.54 2.74
CA ASP A 35 -10.98 15.48 4.10
C ASP A 35 -9.84 15.77 5.08
N PRO A 36 -9.99 16.82 5.93
CA PRO A 36 -8.98 17.16 6.93
C PRO A 36 -8.61 15.99 7.86
N LYS A 37 -9.56 15.12 8.18
CA LYS A 37 -9.32 13.92 9.00
C LYS A 37 -8.47 12.87 8.28
N ALA A 38 -8.60 12.74 6.96
CA ALA A 38 -7.74 11.86 6.17
C ALA A 38 -6.29 12.36 6.21
N HIS A 39 -6.06 13.65 6.10
CA HIS A 39 -4.73 14.24 6.23
C HIS A 39 -4.17 14.07 7.64
N GLU A 40 -4.99 14.24 8.66
CA GLU A 40 -4.59 14.00 10.06
C GLU A 40 -4.21 12.52 10.27
N ALA A 41 -5.00 11.58 9.76
CA ALA A 41 -4.69 10.15 9.83
C ALA A 41 -3.35 9.82 9.18
N LEU A 42 -3.06 10.41 8.02
CA LEU A 42 -1.75 10.27 7.36
C LEU A 42 -0.62 10.79 8.24
N GLN A 43 -0.75 11.98 8.79
CA GLN A 43 0.26 12.57 9.68
C GLN A 43 0.49 11.73 10.92
N LEU A 44 -0.57 11.19 11.54
CA LEU A 44 -0.46 10.31 12.70
C LEU A 44 0.38 9.06 12.38
N VAL A 45 0.17 8.44 11.23
CA VAL A 45 0.97 7.28 10.80
C VAL A 45 2.40 7.68 10.49
N GLN A 46 2.62 8.71 9.69
CA GLN A 46 3.95 9.15 9.29
C GLN A 46 4.83 9.52 10.48
N SER A 47 4.26 10.18 11.49
CA SER A 47 4.97 10.61 12.69
C SER A 47 4.99 9.60 13.83
N HIS A 48 4.31 8.47 13.68
CA HIS A 48 4.27 7.43 14.72
C HIS A 48 5.67 6.83 14.94
N PRO A 49 6.08 6.58 16.21
CA PRO A 49 7.36 5.96 16.51
C PRO A 49 7.51 4.60 15.84
N ALA A 50 8.66 4.34 15.26
CA ALA A 50 9.02 3.06 14.66
C ALA A 50 10.01 2.28 15.54
N ARG A 51 10.14 0.97 15.26
CA ARG A 51 11.05 0.09 16.01
C ARG A 51 12.51 0.49 15.90
N ASN A 52 12.98 0.74 14.68
CA ASN A 52 14.38 0.98 14.36
C ASN A 52 14.64 2.34 13.70
N ALA A 53 13.67 3.23 13.77
CA ALA A 53 13.76 4.58 13.25
C ALA A 53 12.90 5.52 14.12
N PRO A 54 13.14 6.83 14.09
CA PRO A 54 12.33 7.75 14.87
C PRO A 54 10.85 7.73 14.54
N THR A 55 10.50 7.57 13.25
CA THR A 55 9.12 7.53 12.76
C THR A 55 8.93 6.46 11.70
N LEU A 56 7.65 6.07 11.45
CA LEU A 56 7.31 5.11 10.40
C LEU A 56 7.70 5.62 9.01
N GLU A 57 7.55 6.91 8.74
CA GLU A 57 8.01 7.50 7.47
C GLU A 57 9.51 7.32 7.27
N GLN A 58 10.29 7.62 8.31
CA GLN A 58 11.76 7.43 8.27
C GLN A 58 12.15 5.95 8.19
N ALA A 59 11.36 5.04 8.79
CA ALA A 59 11.58 3.60 8.66
C ALA A 59 11.41 3.13 7.20
N ILE A 60 10.39 3.66 6.50
CA ILE A 60 10.20 3.39 5.07
C ILE A 60 11.35 3.97 4.25
N ASP A 61 11.77 5.20 4.50
CA ASP A 61 12.90 5.80 3.79
C ASP A 61 14.21 5.05 4.04
N GLN A 62 14.42 4.52 5.25
CA GLN A 62 15.56 3.66 5.57
C GLN A 62 15.50 2.36 4.78
N TYR A 63 14.34 1.73 4.70
CA TYR A 63 14.13 0.52 3.89
C TYR A 63 14.49 0.75 2.42
N LEU A 64 14.08 1.88 1.86
CA LEU A 64 14.42 2.23 0.47
C LEU A 64 15.92 2.45 0.28
N ARG A 65 16.60 3.11 1.23
CA ARG A 65 18.05 3.25 1.20
C ARG A 65 18.78 1.91 1.26
N GLU A 66 18.26 0.95 2.02
CA GLU A 66 18.80 -0.42 2.07
C GLU A 66 18.64 -1.15 0.73
N LEU A 67 17.52 -0.99 0.04
CA LEU A 67 17.33 -1.53 -1.32
C LEU A 67 18.32 -0.91 -2.29
N GLU A 68 18.50 0.41 -2.24
CA GLU A 68 19.45 1.14 -3.07
C GLU A 68 20.90 0.69 -2.82
N ALA A 69 21.29 0.54 -1.56
CA ALA A 69 22.61 0.07 -1.17
C ALA A 69 22.91 -1.36 -1.67
N LYS A 70 21.88 -2.21 -1.75
CA LYS A 70 21.97 -3.56 -2.32
C LYS A 70 21.94 -3.58 -3.85
N GLY A 71 21.72 -2.45 -4.50
CA GLY A 71 21.52 -2.36 -5.94
C GLY A 71 20.20 -2.96 -6.41
N THR A 72 19.21 -3.09 -5.53
CA THR A 72 17.88 -3.62 -5.86
C THR A 72 17.02 -2.52 -6.46
N PRO A 73 16.57 -2.63 -7.73
CA PRO A 73 15.65 -1.68 -8.32
C PRO A 73 14.31 -1.68 -7.57
N PHE A 74 13.74 -0.50 -7.35
CA PHE A 74 12.45 -0.35 -6.69
C PHE A 74 11.65 0.84 -7.24
N HIS A 75 10.35 0.82 -6.99
CA HIS A 75 9.44 1.93 -7.22
C HIS A 75 8.68 2.21 -5.92
N LYS A 76 8.85 3.42 -5.40
CA LYS A 76 8.08 3.91 -4.26
C LYS A 76 6.74 4.42 -4.76
N GLY A 77 5.65 3.83 -4.29
CA GLY A 77 4.30 4.35 -4.49
C GLY A 77 4.04 5.62 -3.68
N LYS A 78 2.88 6.19 -3.86
CA LYS A 78 2.40 7.32 -3.08
C LYS A 78 1.60 6.83 -1.87
N TRP A 79 1.59 7.64 -0.82
CA TRP A 79 0.70 7.42 0.31
C TRP A 79 -0.76 7.48 -0.11
N GLN A 80 -1.56 6.56 0.39
CA GLN A 80 -2.98 6.46 0.14
C GLN A 80 -3.71 6.42 1.47
N VAL A 81 -4.84 7.12 1.54
CA VAL A 81 -5.72 7.13 2.71
C VAL A 81 -7.13 6.82 2.26
N GLY A 82 -7.79 5.89 2.91
CA GLY A 82 -9.19 5.55 2.66
C GLY A 82 -9.95 5.43 3.96
N GLU A 83 -11.14 6.02 4.03
CA GLU A 83 -12.04 5.82 5.15
C GLU A 83 -12.72 4.45 5.02
N GLU A 84 -12.53 3.57 6.01
CA GLU A 84 -13.16 2.24 6.03
C GLU A 84 -14.53 2.28 6.71
N GLN A 85 -14.63 3.07 7.77
CA GLN A 85 -15.83 3.31 8.56
C GLN A 85 -15.75 4.76 9.07
N PRO A 86 -16.86 5.38 9.52
CA PRO A 86 -16.80 6.72 10.11
C PRO A 86 -15.73 6.81 11.21
N GLY A 87 -14.73 7.67 11.01
CA GLY A 87 -13.63 7.87 11.94
C GLY A 87 -12.55 6.77 11.94
N VAL A 88 -12.56 5.83 11.00
CA VAL A 88 -11.56 4.77 10.86
C VAL A 88 -10.94 4.85 9.47
N TYR A 89 -9.64 5.10 9.40
CA TYR A 89 -8.91 5.27 8.15
C TYR A 89 -7.86 4.18 7.96
N ALA A 90 -7.76 3.67 6.74
CA ALA A 90 -6.61 2.88 6.31
C ALA A 90 -5.60 3.79 5.62
N VAL A 91 -4.37 3.79 6.12
CA VAL A 91 -3.24 4.53 5.55
C VAL A 91 -2.26 3.51 5.01
N ARG A 92 -1.88 3.64 3.73
CA ARG A 92 -1.03 2.65 3.07
C ARG A 92 -0.03 3.28 2.10
N ILE A 93 1.04 2.55 1.86
CA ILE A 93 2.01 2.82 0.80
C ILE A 93 2.45 1.49 0.19
N LEU A 94 2.54 1.46 -1.15
CA LEU A 94 3.03 0.32 -1.91
C LEU A 94 4.47 0.57 -2.36
N ILE A 95 5.33 -0.42 -2.17
CA ILE A 95 6.69 -0.43 -2.69
C ILE A 95 6.83 -1.67 -3.56
N ARG A 96 7.21 -1.48 -4.83
CA ARG A 96 7.56 -2.56 -5.74
C ARG A 96 9.08 -2.68 -5.78
N GLU A 97 9.58 -3.84 -5.49
CA GLU A 97 11.02 -4.14 -5.54
C GLU A 97 11.30 -5.29 -6.49
N LYS A 98 12.47 -5.29 -7.11
CA LYS A 98 12.88 -6.36 -8.00
C LYS A 98 13.30 -7.57 -7.18
N GLY A 99 12.54 -8.66 -7.28
CA GLY A 99 12.95 -9.98 -6.80
C GLY A 99 13.82 -10.72 -7.81
N PHE A 100 14.08 -11.99 -7.54
CA PHE A 100 14.97 -12.82 -8.40
C PHE A 100 14.47 -12.87 -9.86
N ASN A 101 13.20 -13.23 -10.07
CA ASN A 101 12.62 -13.38 -11.41
C ASN A 101 11.42 -12.46 -11.69
N GLN A 102 10.94 -11.73 -10.71
CA GLN A 102 9.72 -10.93 -10.81
C GLN A 102 9.77 -9.71 -9.91
N TRP A 103 8.88 -8.76 -10.16
CA TRP A 103 8.61 -7.67 -9.25
C TRP A 103 7.75 -8.15 -8.08
N ILE A 104 8.13 -7.78 -6.87
CA ILE A 104 7.41 -8.07 -5.63
C ILE A 104 6.76 -6.79 -5.16
N GLU A 105 5.48 -6.83 -4.86
CA GLU A 105 4.77 -5.72 -4.24
C GLU A 105 4.71 -5.93 -2.72
N ARG A 106 5.17 -4.92 -1.97
CA ARG A 106 5.03 -4.86 -0.52
C ARG A 106 4.09 -3.74 -0.15
N GLU A 107 3.01 -4.10 0.50
CA GLU A 107 2.06 -3.15 1.06
C GLU A 107 2.40 -2.92 2.54
N PHE A 108 2.66 -1.67 2.87
CA PHE A 108 2.79 -1.19 4.24
C PHE A 108 1.51 -0.45 4.60
N ALA A 109 0.75 -0.99 5.54
CA ALA A 109 -0.58 -0.47 5.84
C ALA A 109 -0.88 -0.46 7.33
N TRP A 110 -1.56 0.59 7.74
CA TRP A 110 -1.99 0.84 9.12
C TRP A 110 -3.44 1.31 9.15
N ARG A 111 -4.12 0.98 10.22
CA ARG A 111 -5.47 1.47 10.51
C ARG A 111 -5.41 2.49 11.64
N VAL A 112 -6.04 3.63 11.43
CA VAL A 112 -6.11 4.72 12.38
C VAL A 112 -7.54 4.87 12.88
N MET A 113 -7.74 4.73 14.19
CA MET A 113 -8.98 5.07 14.86
C MET A 113 -8.88 6.50 15.37
N MET A 114 -9.61 7.43 14.75
CA MET A 114 -9.51 8.86 15.05
C MET A 114 -10.03 9.23 16.45
N LYS A 115 -10.95 8.43 17.00
CA LYS A 115 -11.55 8.68 18.30
C LYS A 115 -10.53 8.77 19.44
N ASP A 116 -9.54 7.89 19.42
CA ASP A 116 -8.49 7.78 20.43
C ASP A 116 -7.08 7.91 19.84
N GLN A 117 -6.99 8.21 18.54
CA GLN A 117 -5.76 8.31 17.77
C GLN A 117 -4.90 7.01 17.82
N THR A 118 -5.55 5.86 17.95
CA THR A 118 -4.88 4.56 17.98
C THR A 118 -4.48 4.13 16.57
N ILE A 119 -3.25 3.66 16.42
CA ILE A 119 -2.71 3.12 15.17
C ILE A 119 -2.49 1.63 15.34
N ARG A 120 -3.01 0.85 14.40
CA ARG A 120 -2.80 -0.61 14.34
C ARG A 120 -2.22 -1.01 13.00
N VAL A 121 -1.23 -1.88 13.00
CA VAL A 121 -0.68 -2.45 11.78
C VAL A 121 -1.69 -3.44 11.18
N ILE A 122 -1.87 -3.38 9.86
CA ILE A 122 -2.79 -4.25 9.13
C ILE A 122 -2.14 -5.00 7.95
N SER A 123 -0.85 -4.81 7.71
CA SER A 123 -0.10 -5.57 6.71
C SER A 123 1.13 -6.25 7.31
N LEU A 124 1.51 -7.40 6.75
CA LEU A 124 2.67 -8.15 7.23
C LEU A 124 3.98 -7.37 7.09
N ALA A 125 4.15 -6.65 5.99
CA ALA A 125 5.37 -5.86 5.76
C ALA A 125 5.55 -4.77 6.82
N ALA A 126 4.46 -4.11 7.24
CA ALA A 126 4.49 -3.04 8.22
C ALA A 126 4.78 -3.52 9.66
N ILE A 127 4.56 -4.80 9.96
CA ILE A 127 4.85 -5.38 11.29
C ILE A 127 6.32 -5.16 11.69
N HIS A 128 7.24 -5.23 10.75
CA HIS A 128 8.66 -5.05 11.01
C HIS A 128 9.03 -3.65 11.49
N PHE A 129 8.19 -2.67 11.22
CA PHE A 129 8.42 -1.27 11.60
C PHE A 129 7.76 -0.90 12.92
N MET A 130 6.77 -1.69 13.38
CA MET A 130 6.05 -1.38 14.61
C MET A 130 6.85 -1.74 15.86
N PRO A 131 6.77 -0.93 16.93
CA PRO A 131 7.28 -1.29 18.24
C PRO A 131 6.68 -2.62 18.72
N PHE A 132 7.47 -3.45 19.38
CA PHE A 132 7.04 -4.79 19.80
C PHE A 132 5.79 -4.80 20.69
N HIS A 133 5.68 -3.80 21.58
CA HIS A 133 4.55 -3.68 22.51
C HIS A 133 3.23 -3.27 21.84
N GLU A 134 3.28 -2.82 20.58
CA GLU A 134 2.10 -2.44 19.80
C GLU A 134 1.67 -3.53 18.80
N LEU A 135 2.40 -4.64 18.74
CA LEU A 135 2.03 -5.75 17.87
C LEU A 135 0.81 -6.49 18.45
N PRO A 136 -0.08 -7.01 17.59
CA PRO A 136 -1.15 -7.87 18.05
C PRO A 136 -0.59 -9.09 18.77
N PRO A 137 -1.24 -9.60 19.85
CA PRO A 137 -0.81 -10.79 20.51
C PRO A 137 -0.77 -11.97 19.54
N LEU A 138 0.24 -12.81 19.66
CA LEU A 138 0.31 -14.04 18.88
C LEU A 138 -0.93 -14.90 19.20
N PRO A 139 -1.54 -15.53 18.20
CA PRO A 139 -2.62 -16.48 18.46
C PRO A 139 -2.08 -17.55 19.41
N HIS A 140 -2.78 -17.74 20.53
CA HIS A 140 -2.40 -18.76 21.51
C HIS A 140 -2.38 -20.13 20.82
N GLN A 141 -1.27 -20.85 20.99
CA GLN A 141 -1.09 -22.20 20.46
C GLN A 141 -1.96 -23.25 21.21
N ASP A 142 -2.90 -22.82 22.04
CA ASP A 142 -3.69 -23.69 22.91
C ASP A 142 -4.87 -24.40 22.19
N GLN A 143 -4.92 -24.36 20.86
CA GLN A 143 -5.96 -25.07 20.09
C GLN A 143 -5.42 -26.22 19.23
N ILE A 144 -4.27 -26.80 19.61
CA ILE A 144 -3.83 -28.08 19.05
C ILE A 144 -3.84 -29.11 20.18
N SER A 145 -5.02 -29.60 20.48
CA SER A 145 -5.24 -30.81 21.27
C SER A 145 -6.25 -31.67 20.56
#